data_152ebe084a422d3d60873de2fa74ac83
#
_entry.id   152ebe084a422d3d60873de2fa74ac83
#
_cell.length_a   1.000
_cell.length_b   1.000
_cell.length_c   1.000
_cell.angle_alpha   90.00
_cell.angle_beta   90.00
_cell.angle_gamma   90.00
#
_symmetry.space_group_name_H-M   'P 1'
#
loop_
_entity.id
_entity.type
_entity.pdbx_description
1 polymer ?
#
loop_
_entity_poly.entity_id
_entity_poly.type
_entity_poly.pdbx_seq_one_letter_code
_entity_poly.pdbx_strand_id
1 'polypeptide(L)'
;MTGVQTCALPIYNMSAVITNKQLLRTENKVTEAMERLSSGLKINHSKDNPAGMAISNKLNLQIEGLDQASQNASDGISVLQTTDGALNEVTSLIQRMRELSVQAASDSNTPDDKKAIQQEVEELKKEINRVSKDTEFNTKSLLDGSIQRRVYGTNATRMAVSSNVTAADYTVTINQAAETAKKDADTVAFNDMTATIGASGNMKINSSSVEIEATDTYEQVFEKIRTAGELGETTVKADGGKLSFESTAYGETGKVEITISDAALAAQLGFNSMTPAVSYGTNAEVDIHAAGSGFSTTATAAVDGNKVTITDRDGFEMSFLTKSGLAAGSTAKLEVTDIGTMDLQVGANENQTIKVDIPEIDTETLYLDDLDVTTVTGADRAIVALDNALARVSSVRSAIGACENRLDSTVGSLDETSEDMTSALSRISDVDMAEEMTNYTQQNVLSQAAISVLSQANDIPQQVLQLLQ
;
A
#
# COMPACT_ATOMS: atom_id res chain seq x y z
N MET A 1 84.21 -74.95 -22.66
CA MET A 1 83.10 -74.38 -21.83
C MET A 1 82.70 -73.07 -22.49
N THR A 2 81.71 -73.09 -23.33
CA THR A 2 81.17 -71.91 -24.00
C THR A 2 79.74 -71.69 -23.52
N GLY A 3 79.62 -70.72 -22.67
CA GLY A 3 78.30 -70.30 -22.18
C GLY A 3 77.51 -69.58 -23.28
N VAL A 4 76.49 -70.23 -23.79
CA VAL A 4 75.55 -69.60 -24.68
C VAL A 4 74.62 -68.70 -23.80
N GLN A 5 74.89 -67.41 -23.86
CA GLN A 5 73.93 -66.43 -23.35
C GLN A 5 72.73 -66.41 -24.30
N THR A 6 71.62 -67.05 -23.93
CA THR A 6 70.34 -66.88 -24.60
C THR A 6 69.85 -65.48 -24.32
N CYS A 7 70.02 -64.60 -25.26
CA CYS A 7 69.40 -63.29 -25.25
C CYS A 7 67.90 -63.51 -25.45
N ALA A 8 67.14 -63.52 -24.35
CA ALA A 8 65.69 -63.52 -24.40
C ALA A 8 65.22 -62.18 -24.93
N LEU A 9 64.97 -62.09 -26.21
CA LEU A 9 64.29 -60.93 -26.82
C LEU A 9 62.86 -60.86 -26.22
N PRO A 10 62.49 -59.76 -25.62
CA PRO A 10 61.14 -59.60 -25.12
C PRO A 10 60.16 -59.65 -26.31
N ILE A 11 59.31 -60.69 -26.35
CA ILE A 11 58.25 -60.82 -27.34
C ILE A 11 57.13 -59.89 -26.93
N TYR A 12 57.11 -58.72 -27.50
CA TYR A 12 56.01 -57.80 -27.32
C TYR A 12 54.76 -58.30 -28.07
N ASN A 13 53.72 -58.73 -27.35
CA ASN A 13 52.41 -59.08 -27.94
C ASN A 13 51.61 -57.83 -28.28
N MET A 14 51.88 -57.19 -29.40
CA MET A 14 51.24 -55.99 -29.86
C MET A 14 49.71 -56.17 -30.02
N SER A 15 49.28 -57.36 -30.43
CA SER A 15 47.85 -57.70 -30.55
C SER A 15 47.12 -57.66 -29.18
N ALA A 16 47.76 -58.26 -28.16
CA ALA A 16 47.21 -58.20 -26.79
C ALA A 16 47.21 -56.78 -26.21
N VAL A 17 48.24 -55.97 -26.47
CA VAL A 17 48.31 -54.57 -26.03
C VAL A 17 47.22 -53.73 -26.68
N ILE A 18 46.98 -53.89 -27.99
CA ILE A 18 45.93 -53.19 -28.72
C ILE A 18 44.54 -53.61 -28.20
N THR A 19 44.32 -54.93 -28.02
CA THR A 19 43.04 -55.47 -27.50
C THR A 19 42.78 -55.01 -26.07
N ASN A 20 43.78 -55.02 -25.18
CA ASN A 20 43.66 -54.52 -23.82
C ASN A 20 43.32 -53.01 -23.78
N LYS A 21 43.97 -52.22 -24.64
CA LYS A 21 43.62 -50.79 -24.78
C LYS A 21 42.16 -50.60 -25.25
N GLN A 22 41.68 -51.46 -26.15
CA GLN A 22 40.28 -51.41 -26.60
C GLN A 22 39.33 -51.89 -25.51
N LEU A 23 39.66 -52.91 -24.73
CA LEU A 23 38.90 -53.38 -23.58
C LEU A 23 38.73 -52.25 -22.56
N LEU A 24 39.81 -51.62 -22.11
CA LEU A 24 39.77 -50.50 -21.19
C LEU A 24 38.89 -49.33 -21.69
N ARG A 25 38.93 -49.07 -22.99
CA ARG A 25 38.05 -48.03 -23.59
C ARG A 25 36.57 -48.45 -23.54
N THR A 26 36.25 -49.74 -23.75
CA THR A 26 34.89 -50.24 -23.71
C THR A 26 34.35 -50.29 -22.26
N GLU A 27 35.22 -50.70 -21.30
CA GLU A 27 34.87 -50.68 -19.87
C GLU A 27 34.57 -49.27 -19.39
N ASN A 28 35.34 -48.25 -19.79
CA ASN A 28 35.05 -46.85 -19.49
C ASN A 28 33.69 -46.43 -20.05
N LYS A 29 33.34 -46.82 -21.30
CA LYS A 29 32.06 -46.52 -21.90
C LYS A 29 30.90 -47.24 -21.22
N VAL A 30 31.08 -48.48 -20.76
CA VAL A 30 30.10 -49.23 -19.95
C VAL A 30 29.84 -48.47 -18.63
N THR A 31 30.91 -47.99 -17.99
CA THR A 31 30.81 -47.23 -16.73
C THR A 31 30.09 -45.92 -16.94
N GLU A 32 30.41 -45.16 -18.00
CA GLU A 32 29.72 -43.92 -18.36
C GLU A 32 28.24 -44.16 -18.67
N ALA A 33 27.90 -45.18 -19.44
CA ALA A 33 26.49 -45.53 -19.72
C ALA A 33 25.75 -45.95 -18.46
N MET A 34 26.36 -46.72 -17.56
CA MET A 34 25.80 -47.10 -16.28
C MET A 34 25.55 -45.89 -15.38
N GLU A 35 26.48 -44.92 -15.34
CA GLU A 35 26.34 -43.68 -14.59
C GLU A 35 25.17 -42.86 -15.10
N ARG A 36 25.00 -42.69 -16.43
CA ARG A 36 23.87 -41.96 -17.04
C ARG A 36 22.54 -42.66 -16.80
N LEU A 37 22.50 -43.98 -16.91
CA LEU A 37 21.29 -44.76 -16.59
C LEU A 37 20.91 -44.69 -15.13
N SER A 38 21.91 -44.64 -14.23
CA SER A 38 21.65 -44.53 -12.78
C SER A 38 21.21 -43.13 -12.36
N SER A 39 21.74 -42.07 -12.97
CA SER A 39 21.38 -40.67 -12.66
C SER A 39 20.16 -40.19 -13.43
N GLY A 40 19.84 -40.81 -14.57
CA GLY A 40 18.84 -40.30 -15.52
C GLY A 40 19.32 -39.09 -16.34
N LEU A 41 20.58 -38.67 -16.16
CA LEU A 41 21.12 -37.46 -16.76
C LEU A 41 22.16 -37.81 -17.84
N LYS A 42 22.13 -37.10 -18.97
CA LYS A 42 23.09 -37.17 -20.06
C LYS A 42 24.41 -36.48 -19.70
N ILE A 43 24.33 -35.42 -18.84
CA ILE A 43 25.48 -34.62 -18.44
C ILE A 43 25.63 -34.75 -16.92
N ASN A 44 26.55 -35.61 -16.47
CA ASN A 44 26.84 -35.80 -15.05
C ASN A 44 28.05 -35.00 -14.59
N HIS A 45 29.04 -34.86 -15.50
CA HIS A 45 30.30 -34.17 -15.21
C HIS A 45 30.59 -33.06 -16.20
N SER A 46 31.34 -32.06 -15.77
CA SER A 46 31.79 -30.95 -16.64
C SER A 46 32.58 -31.44 -17.89
N LYS A 47 33.20 -32.62 -17.80
CA LYS A 47 33.95 -33.24 -18.95
C LYS A 47 33.00 -33.71 -20.07
N ASP A 48 31.74 -34.03 -19.74
CA ASP A 48 30.77 -34.59 -20.70
C ASP A 48 30.31 -33.51 -21.68
N ASN A 49 29.92 -32.35 -21.16
CA ASN A 49 29.58 -31.16 -21.94
C ASN A 49 29.69 -29.90 -21.06
N PRO A 50 30.86 -29.19 -21.09
CA PRO A 50 31.04 -27.99 -20.25
C PRO A 50 30.00 -26.87 -20.49
N ALA A 51 29.65 -26.67 -21.77
CA ALA A 51 28.66 -25.64 -22.13
C ALA A 51 27.24 -26.03 -21.70
N GLY A 52 26.84 -27.30 -21.92
CA GLY A 52 25.56 -27.82 -21.47
C GLY A 52 25.42 -27.79 -19.95
N MET A 53 26.46 -28.14 -19.21
CA MET A 53 26.50 -28.06 -17.75
C MET A 53 26.29 -26.63 -17.22
N ALA A 54 26.98 -25.65 -17.84
CA ALA A 54 26.83 -24.26 -17.46
C ALA A 54 25.42 -23.72 -17.72
N ILE A 55 24.82 -24.12 -18.85
CA ILE A 55 23.42 -23.73 -19.18
C ILE A 55 22.44 -24.42 -18.21
N SER A 56 22.64 -25.74 -17.97
CA SER A 56 21.77 -26.50 -17.02
C SER A 56 21.81 -25.90 -15.62
N ASN A 57 22.99 -25.58 -15.09
CA ASN A 57 23.11 -24.93 -13.78
C ASN A 57 22.40 -23.56 -13.75
N LYS A 58 22.54 -22.76 -14.83
CA LYS A 58 21.85 -21.47 -14.92
C LYS A 58 20.34 -21.62 -14.97
N LEU A 59 19.83 -22.60 -15.72
CA LEU A 59 18.40 -22.89 -15.78
C LEU A 59 17.86 -23.36 -14.42
N ASN A 60 18.59 -24.25 -13.73
CA ASN A 60 18.20 -24.70 -12.39
C ASN A 60 18.07 -23.51 -11.41
N LEU A 61 19.07 -22.62 -11.36
CA LEU A 61 19.02 -21.43 -10.53
C LEU A 61 17.84 -20.50 -10.89
N GLN A 62 17.51 -20.42 -12.19
CA GLN A 62 16.36 -19.63 -12.63
C GLN A 62 15.03 -20.27 -12.23
N ILE A 63 14.88 -21.59 -12.36
CA ILE A 63 13.71 -22.34 -11.95
C ILE A 63 13.47 -22.18 -10.44
N GLU A 64 14.52 -22.44 -9.61
CA GLU A 64 14.43 -22.23 -8.17
C GLU A 64 14.05 -20.79 -7.80
N GLY A 65 14.59 -19.82 -8.55
CA GLY A 65 14.25 -18.40 -8.39
C GLY A 65 12.80 -18.07 -8.77
N LEU A 66 12.27 -18.68 -9.83
CA LEU A 66 10.87 -18.51 -10.25
C LEU A 66 9.90 -19.17 -9.28
N ASP A 67 10.22 -20.36 -8.78
CA ASP A 67 9.40 -21.06 -7.78
C ASP A 67 9.30 -20.22 -6.48
N GLN A 68 10.43 -19.65 -6.03
CA GLN A 68 10.42 -18.75 -4.88
C GLN A 68 9.64 -17.45 -5.16
N ALA A 69 9.74 -16.92 -6.39
CA ALA A 69 8.99 -15.74 -6.79
C ALA A 69 7.47 -15.99 -6.84
N SER A 70 7.04 -17.18 -7.28
CA SER A 70 5.63 -17.61 -7.25
C SER A 70 5.12 -17.70 -5.81
N GLN A 71 5.93 -18.23 -4.88
CA GLN A 71 5.59 -18.25 -3.45
C GLN A 71 5.48 -16.84 -2.87
N ASN A 72 6.44 -15.95 -3.17
CA ASN A 72 6.39 -14.56 -2.71
C ASN A 72 5.15 -13.81 -3.22
N ALA A 73 4.75 -14.07 -4.48
CA ALA A 73 3.53 -13.49 -5.04
C ALA A 73 2.27 -14.01 -4.34
N SER A 74 2.22 -15.31 -4.02
CA SER A 74 1.12 -15.93 -3.27
C SER A 74 1.03 -15.39 -1.83
N ASP A 75 2.17 -15.16 -1.18
CA ASP A 75 2.22 -14.49 0.13
C ASP A 75 1.69 -13.05 0.02
N GLY A 76 2.05 -12.34 -1.04
CA GLY A 76 1.54 -11.01 -1.34
C GLY A 76 0.00 -10.99 -1.51
N ILE A 77 -0.56 -11.96 -2.21
CA ILE A 77 -2.02 -12.13 -2.33
C ILE A 77 -2.66 -12.33 -0.95
N SER A 78 -2.05 -13.14 -0.09
CA SER A 78 -2.55 -13.37 1.28
C SER A 78 -2.56 -12.10 2.13
N VAL A 79 -1.55 -11.23 1.98
CA VAL A 79 -1.50 -9.91 2.61
C VAL A 79 -2.66 -9.03 2.12
N LEU A 80 -2.87 -8.97 0.80
CA LEU A 80 -3.94 -8.15 0.20
C LEU A 80 -5.33 -8.63 0.62
N GLN A 81 -5.56 -9.93 0.68
CA GLN A 81 -6.83 -10.52 1.15
C GLN A 81 -7.09 -10.21 2.63
N THR A 82 -6.05 -10.26 3.47
CA THR A 82 -6.17 -9.86 4.88
C THR A 82 -6.54 -8.38 4.99
N THR A 83 -5.91 -7.54 4.17
CA THR A 83 -6.19 -6.10 4.12
C THR A 83 -7.62 -5.81 3.63
N ASP A 84 -8.07 -6.48 2.56
CA ASP A 84 -9.44 -6.30 2.04
C ASP A 84 -10.49 -6.75 3.05
N GLY A 85 -10.22 -7.83 3.80
CA GLY A 85 -11.08 -8.28 4.90
C GLY A 85 -11.26 -7.20 5.97
N ALA A 86 -10.17 -6.58 6.42
CA ALA A 86 -10.21 -5.49 7.40
C ALA A 86 -10.92 -4.23 6.83
N LEU A 87 -10.67 -3.87 5.59
CA LEU A 87 -11.34 -2.74 4.92
C LEU A 87 -12.84 -2.98 4.72
N ASN A 88 -13.27 -4.22 4.57
CA ASN A 88 -14.69 -4.57 4.54
C ASN A 88 -15.36 -4.33 5.91
N GLU A 89 -14.66 -4.61 7.01
CA GLU A 89 -15.13 -4.28 8.36
C GLU A 89 -15.23 -2.77 8.56
N VAL A 90 -14.18 -2.01 8.19
CA VAL A 90 -14.21 -0.53 8.21
C VAL A 90 -15.38 0.02 7.39
N THR A 91 -15.63 -0.54 6.19
CA THR A 91 -16.79 -0.18 5.35
C THR A 91 -18.10 -0.35 6.12
N SER A 92 -18.27 -1.45 6.83
CA SER A 92 -19.48 -1.73 7.62
C SER A 92 -19.65 -0.76 8.80
N LEU A 93 -18.53 -0.40 9.46
CA LEU A 93 -18.55 0.59 10.55
C LEU A 93 -18.94 1.98 10.02
N ILE A 94 -18.39 2.42 8.88
CA ILE A 94 -18.74 3.71 8.26
C ILE A 94 -20.22 3.71 7.85
N GLN A 95 -20.74 2.62 7.29
CA GLN A 95 -22.17 2.50 6.97
C GLN A 95 -23.05 2.61 8.22
N ARG A 96 -22.65 1.98 9.33
CA ARG A 96 -23.37 2.10 10.61
C ARG A 96 -23.34 3.53 11.15
N MET A 97 -22.19 4.21 11.08
CA MET A 97 -22.08 5.63 11.47
C MET A 97 -22.98 6.51 10.61
N ARG A 98 -23.08 6.21 9.31
CA ARG A 98 -23.97 6.91 8.38
C ARG A 98 -25.46 6.72 8.75
N GLU A 99 -25.88 5.50 9.08
CA GLU A 99 -27.25 5.25 9.57
C GLU A 99 -27.55 6.07 10.82
N LEU A 100 -26.63 6.11 11.78
CA LEU A 100 -26.74 6.88 13.00
C LEU A 100 -26.82 8.40 12.71
N SER A 101 -26.02 8.89 11.76
CA SER A 101 -26.04 10.30 11.35
C SER A 101 -27.37 10.67 10.70
N VAL A 102 -27.93 9.81 9.84
CA VAL A 102 -29.27 10.01 9.26
C VAL A 102 -30.34 10.00 10.35
N GLN A 103 -30.22 9.10 11.33
CA GLN A 103 -31.15 9.09 12.49
C GLN A 103 -31.02 10.39 13.28
N ALA A 104 -29.82 10.88 13.57
CA ALA A 104 -29.58 12.11 14.34
C ALA A 104 -30.06 13.38 13.60
N ALA A 105 -30.04 13.38 12.26
CA ALA A 105 -30.54 14.49 11.44
C ALA A 105 -32.06 14.72 11.58
N SER A 106 -32.80 13.74 12.12
CA SER A 106 -34.26 13.89 12.32
C SER A 106 -34.57 14.81 13.50
N ASP A 107 -35.47 15.76 13.29
CA ASP A 107 -36.01 16.65 14.36
C ASP A 107 -36.89 15.93 15.36
N SER A 108 -37.21 14.65 15.13
CA SER A 108 -37.98 13.85 16.08
C SER A 108 -37.16 13.43 17.31
N ASN A 109 -35.84 13.52 17.26
CA ASN A 109 -34.94 13.14 18.34
C ASN A 109 -34.73 14.30 19.31
N THR A 110 -34.77 13.99 20.61
CA THR A 110 -34.43 14.95 21.65
C THR A 110 -32.90 15.22 21.67
N PRO A 111 -32.46 16.35 22.27
CA PRO A 111 -31.02 16.59 22.44
C PRO A 111 -30.30 15.49 23.20
N ASP A 112 -30.94 14.79 24.13
CA ASP A 112 -30.35 13.70 24.87
C ASP A 112 -30.23 12.42 24.00
N ASP A 113 -31.24 12.18 23.13
CA ASP A 113 -31.14 11.09 22.14
C ASP A 113 -29.96 11.31 21.16
N LYS A 114 -29.79 12.54 20.66
CA LYS A 114 -28.67 12.91 19.79
C LYS A 114 -27.31 12.74 20.47
N LYS A 115 -27.20 13.07 21.77
CA LYS A 115 -25.98 12.79 22.56
C LYS A 115 -25.71 11.31 22.70
N ALA A 116 -26.74 10.47 22.90
CA ALA A 116 -26.58 9.03 22.96
C ALA A 116 -26.09 8.47 21.60
N ILE A 117 -26.66 8.99 20.50
CA ILE A 117 -26.18 8.65 19.15
C ILE A 117 -24.68 9.06 18.94
N GLN A 118 -24.33 10.28 19.41
CA GLN A 118 -22.91 10.71 19.34
C GLN A 118 -21.96 9.78 20.09
N GLN A 119 -22.39 9.27 21.26
CA GLN A 119 -21.56 8.31 21.99
C GLN A 119 -21.35 7.01 21.21
N GLU A 120 -22.38 6.50 20.51
CA GLU A 120 -22.25 5.33 19.64
C GLU A 120 -21.30 5.62 18.46
N VAL A 121 -21.42 6.80 17.84
CA VAL A 121 -20.50 7.26 16.78
C VAL A 121 -19.05 7.31 17.28
N GLU A 122 -18.80 7.83 18.50
CA GLU A 122 -17.45 7.86 19.07
C GLU A 122 -16.87 6.46 19.33
N GLU A 123 -17.70 5.50 19.78
CA GLU A 123 -17.22 4.12 19.93
C GLU A 123 -16.91 3.46 18.56
N LEU A 124 -17.71 3.73 17.52
CA LEU A 124 -17.44 3.25 16.16
C LEU A 124 -16.15 3.87 15.58
N LYS A 125 -15.86 5.16 15.85
CA LYS A 125 -14.59 5.81 15.51
C LYS A 125 -13.41 5.10 16.17
N LYS A 126 -13.52 4.78 17.46
CA LYS A 126 -12.48 4.02 18.18
C LYS A 126 -12.27 2.64 17.57
N GLU A 127 -13.35 2.00 17.12
CA GLU A 127 -13.28 0.68 16.50
C GLU A 127 -12.57 0.75 15.13
N ILE A 128 -12.82 1.78 14.30
CA ILE A 128 -12.08 2.02 13.06
C ILE A 128 -10.59 2.16 13.36
N ASN A 129 -10.21 2.97 14.35
CA ASN A 129 -8.82 3.17 14.75
C ASN A 129 -8.19 1.89 15.32
N ARG A 130 -8.99 1.03 16.00
CA ARG A 130 -8.54 -0.28 16.46
C ARG A 130 -8.26 -1.21 15.29
N VAL A 131 -9.18 -1.32 14.33
CA VAL A 131 -8.99 -2.15 13.13
C VAL A 131 -7.75 -1.71 12.37
N SER A 132 -7.54 -0.39 12.22
CA SER A 132 -6.36 0.16 11.56
C SER A 132 -5.06 -0.28 12.22
N LYS A 133 -4.98 -0.28 13.55
CA LYS A 133 -3.77 -0.61 14.32
C LYS A 133 -3.55 -2.10 14.51
N ASP A 134 -4.63 -2.87 14.69
CA ASP A 134 -4.55 -4.29 15.06
C ASP A 134 -4.49 -5.20 13.82
N THR A 135 -4.77 -4.68 12.61
CA THR A 135 -4.66 -5.47 11.38
C THR A 135 -3.20 -5.66 11.02
N GLU A 136 -2.71 -6.88 11.25
CA GLU A 136 -1.34 -7.25 10.95
C GLU A 136 -1.24 -8.56 10.14
N PHE A 137 -0.17 -8.70 9.38
CA PHE A 137 0.23 -9.93 8.73
C PHE A 137 1.70 -10.20 9.05
N ASN A 138 1.97 -11.33 9.70
CA ASN A 138 3.33 -11.70 10.12
C ASN A 138 4.05 -10.56 10.89
N THR A 139 3.36 -9.98 11.89
CA THR A 139 3.84 -8.87 12.74
C THR A 139 4.07 -7.52 12.03
N LYS A 140 3.65 -7.39 10.78
CA LYS A 140 3.65 -6.11 10.06
C LYS A 140 2.23 -5.56 10.04
N SER A 141 2.03 -4.37 10.57
CA SER A 141 0.77 -3.65 10.46
C SER A 141 0.51 -3.28 9.00
N LEU A 142 -0.75 -3.37 8.58
CA LEU A 142 -1.12 -3.21 7.18
C LEU A 142 -1.84 -1.87 6.90
N LEU A 143 -2.58 -1.31 7.89
CA LEU A 143 -3.43 -0.16 7.72
C LEU A 143 -2.99 1.08 8.53
N ASP A 144 -1.85 1.00 9.23
CA ASP A 144 -1.29 2.05 10.08
C ASP A 144 -0.36 3.04 9.34
N GLY A 145 -0.32 2.98 8.01
CA GLY A 145 0.57 3.80 7.20
C GLY A 145 2.01 3.31 7.09
N SER A 146 2.37 2.19 7.74
CA SER A 146 3.74 1.64 7.67
C SER A 146 4.11 1.13 6.28
N ILE A 147 3.11 0.72 5.48
CA ILE A 147 3.24 0.22 4.10
C ILE A 147 2.81 1.29 3.08
N GLN A 148 2.49 2.48 3.55
CA GLN A 148 2.13 3.60 2.70
C GLN A 148 3.36 4.30 2.14
N ARG A 149 3.26 4.79 0.92
CA ARG A 149 4.21 5.72 0.33
C ARG A 149 4.33 6.98 1.17
N ARG A 150 5.55 7.32 1.58
CA ARG A 150 5.78 8.50 2.44
C ARG A 150 5.68 9.78 1.64
N VAL A 151 4.88 10.70 2.16
CA VAL A 151 4.72 12.05 1.62
C VAL A 151 5.18 13.05 2.67
N TYR A 152 6.10 13.93 2.29
CA TYR A 152 6.56 15.03 3.15
C TYR A 152 5.95 16.33 2.63
N GLY A 153 5.35 17.11 3.53
CA GLY A 153 4.68 18.35 3.16
C GLY A 153 5.21 19.55 3.93
N THR A 154 5.34 20.69 3.22
CA THR A 154 5.55 22.00 3.83
C THR A 154 4.30 22.83 3.60
N ASN A 155 3.74 23.44 4.65
CA ASN A 155 2.47 24.18 4.62
C ASN A 155 1.23 23.33 4.28
N ALA A 156 1.37 22.02 4.33
CA ALA A 156 0.31 21.04 4.15
C ALA A 156 0.31 20.05 5.33
N THR A 157 -0.85 19.58 5.71
CA THR A 157 -1.05 18.56 6.76
C THR A 157 -2.09 17.54 6.29
N ARG A 158 -2.18 16.38 6.93
CA ARG A 158 -3.12 15.29 6.60
C ARG A 158 -3.07 14.94 5.11
N MET A 159 -1.85 14.66 4.64
CA MET A 159 -1.62 14.37 3.23
C MET A 159 -1.99 12.93 2.92
N ALA A 160 -2.79 12.74 1.88
CA ALA A 160 -3.13 11.42 1.36
C ALA A 160 -2.93 11.40 -0.16
N VAL A 161 -2.30 10.35 -0.67
CA VAL A 161 -2.04 10.17 -2.10
C VAL A 161 -2.55 8.80 -2.54
N SER A 162 -3.00 8.71 -3.79
CA SER A 162 -3.34 7.43 -4.40
C SER A 162 -2.08 6.71 -4.89
N SER A 163 -2.16 5.40 -5.08
CA SER A 163 -1.08 4.57 -5.61
C SER A 163 -0.59 4.97 -7.01
N ASN A 164 -1.42 5.72 -7.75
CA ASN A 164 -1.12 6.17 -9.11
C ASN A 164 -0.32 7.48 -9.15
N VAL A 165 -0.07 8.12 -8.00
CA VAL A 165 0.79 9.29 -7.92
C VAL A 165 2.25 8.85 -8.08
N THR A 166 2.99 9.44 -9.01
CA THR A 166 4.41 9.13 -9.19
C THR A 166 5.26 9.79 -8.11
N ALA A 167 6.38 9.17 -7.73
CA ALA A 167 7.35 9.78 -6.83
C ALA A 167 7.98 11.00 -7.50
N ALA A 168 7.68 12.18 -6.97
CA ALA A 168 8.15 13.47 -7.48
C ALA A 168 7.87 14.58 -6.46
N ASP A 169 8.43 15.75 -6.72
CA ASP A 169 8.14 16.98 -6.01
C ASP A 169 6.94 17.68 -6.66
N TYR A 170 5.89 17.88 -5.89
CA TYR A 170 4.71 18.62 -6.29
C TYR A 170 4.65 19.94 -5.54
N THR A 171 4.33 21.01 -6.24
CA THR A 171 4.23 22.36 -5.65
C THR A 171 2.88 22.95 -5.96
N VAL A 172 2.14 23.34 -4.93
CA VAL A 172 0.86 24.03 -5.02
C VAL A 172 1.04 25.45 -4.53
N THR A 173 0.67 26.43 -5.33
CA THR A 173 0.69 27.84 -4.92
C THR A 173 -0.64 28.19 -4.29
N ILE A 174 -0.63 28.72 -3.07
CA ILE A 174 -1.81 29.14 -2.30
C ILE A 174 -1.99 30.65 -2.55
N ASN A 175 -2.95 30.99 -3.40
CA ASN A 175 -3.27 32.38 -3.71
C ASN A 175 -4.01 33.07 -2.56
N GLN A 176 -4.87 32.30 -1.87
CA GLN A 176 -5.60 32.74 -0.68
C GLN A 176 -5.70 31.58 0.30
N ALA A 177 -5.43 31.83 1.58
CA ALA A 177 -5.65 30.85 2.63
C ALA A 177 -7.15 30.74 2.96
N ALA A 178 -7.58 29.56 3.39
CA ALA A 178 -8.93 29.39 3.91
C ALA A 178 -9.11 30.18 5.20
N GLU A 179 -10.25 30.83 5.33
CA GLU A 179 -10.63 31.56 6.55
C GLU A 179 -11.95 31.06 7.09
N THR A 180 -12.07 31.06 8.42
CA THR A 180 -13.32 30.81 9.14
C THR A 180 -14.23 32.04 9.05
N ALA A 181 -15.55 31.82 9.15
CA ALA A 181 -16.49 32.93 9.32
C ALA A 181 -16.25 33.62 10.67
N LYS A 182 -16.09 34.93 10.68
CA LYS A 182 -15.91 35.72 11.91
C LYS A 182 -16.96 36.80 12.00
N LYS A 183 -17.52 36.98 13.20
CA LYS A 183 -18.42 38.06 13.52
C LYS A 183 -18.15 38.58 14.93
N ASP A 184 -17.71 39.82 15.00
CA ASP A 184 -17.48 40.49 16.28
C ASP A 184 -18.65 41.38 16.63
N ALA A 185 -18.91 41.54 17.92
CA ALA A 185 -19.82 42.54 18.41
C ALA A 185 -19.30 43.96 18.07
N ASP A 186 -20.17 44.90 17.82
CA ASP A 186 -19.82 46.26 17.39
C ASP A 186 -19.18 47.06 18.53
N THR A 187 -19.64 46.87 19.76
CA THR A 187 -19.19 47.63 20.94
C THR A 187 -18.74 46.72 22.07
N VAL A 188 -17.99 47.25 23.00
CA VAL A 188 -17.56 46.57 24.21
C VAL A 188 -18.70 46.53 25.21
N ALA A 189 -19.14 45.31 25.61
CA ALA A 189 -20.26 45.13 26.53
C ALA A 189 -19.88 44.28 27.77
N PHE A 190 -18.88 43.42 27.68
CA PHE A 190 -18.45 42.45 28.70
C PHE A 190 -17.27 42.96 29.54
N ASN A 191 -17.34 44.21 30.05
CA ASN A 191 -16.28 44.77 30.90
C ASN A 191 -16.38 44.37 32.36
N ASP A 192 -17.62 44.17 32.88
CA ASP A 192 -17.90 43.75 34.26
C ASP A 192 -18.76 42.51 34.23
N MET A 193 -18.11 41.36 34.39
CA MET A 193 -18.76 40.06 34.35
C MET A 193 -19.72 39.82 35.50
N THR A 194 -19.65 40.63 36.59
CA THR A 194 -20.51 40.49 37.79
C THR A 194 -21.77 41.31 37.71
N ALA A 195 -21.84 42.30 36.82
CA ALA A 195 -23.01 43.11 36.59
C ALA A 195 -24.16 42.31 35.98
N THR A 196 -25.42 42.65 36.29
CA THR A 196 -26.58 42.07 35.63
C THR A 196 -26.84 42.73 34.30
N ILE A 197 -27.28 41.92 33.30
CA ILE A 197 -27.48 42.41 31.93
C ILE A 197 -28.67 43.37 31.80
N GLY A 198 -29.67 43.23 32.66
CA GLY A 198 -30.82 44.14 32.74
C GLY A 198 -31.76 44.10 31.53
N ALA A 199 -31.57 43.21 30.59
CA ALA A 199 -32.40 42.97 29.42
C ALA A 199 -32.70 41.48 29.28
N SER A 200 -33.87 41.10 28.81
CA SER A 200 -34.28 39.71 28.59
C SER A 200 -34.65 39.47 27.14
N GLY A 201 -34.44 38.27 26.66
CA GLY A 201 -34.80 37.86 25.29
C GLY A 201 -34.06 36.62 24.84
N ASN A 202 -34.29 36.24 23.60
CA ASN A 202 -33.65 35.10 23.00
C ASN A 202 -32.54 35.55 21.99
N MET A 203 -31.41 34.91 22.09
CA MET A 203 -30.36 35.02 21.07
C MET A 203 -30.26 33.70 20.33
N LYS A 204 -30.25 33.74 19.02
CA LYS A 204 -30.05 32.59 18.17
C LYS A 204 -28.66 32.71 17.48
N ILE A 205 -27.88 31.64 17.54
CA ILE A 205 -26.58 31.52 16.90
C ILE A 205 -26.68 30.30 15.96
N ASN A 206 -26.65 30.53 14.66
CA ASN A 206 -26.92 29.52 13.64
C ASN A 206 -28.23 28.74 13.93
N SER A 207 -28.14 27.46 14.25
CA SER A 207 -29.28 26.60 14.57
C SER A 207 -29.67 26.60 16.07
N SER A 208 -28.79 27.08 16.94
CA SER A 208 -28.99 27.05 18.40
C SER A 208 -29.60 28.31 18.93
N SER A 209 -30.46 28.21 19.95
CA SER A 209 -31.10 29.34 20.59
C SER A 209 -30.87 29.32 22.10
N VAL A 210 -30.60 30.49 22.67
CA VAL A 210 -30.38 30.67 24.11
C VAL A 210 -31.31 31.75 24.66
N GLU A 211 -31.92 31.45 25.78
CA GLU A 211 -32.74 32.41 26.53
C GLU A 211 -31.91 33.12 27.60
N ILE A 212 -31.98 34.43 27.59
CA ILE A 212 -31.28 35.32 28.51
C ILE A 212 -32.30 36.05 29.35
N GLU A 213 -32.12 36.00 30.68
CA GLU A 213 -32.97 36.67 31.63
C GLU A 213 -32.36 38.00 32.10
N ALA A 214 -33.16 39.00 32.38
CA ALA A 214 -32.68 40.32 32.84
C ALA A 214 -31.90 40.26 34.17
N THR A 215 -32.04 39.19 34.93
CA THR A 215 -31.37 38.92 36.20
C THR A 215 -30.00 38.20 36.01
N ASP A 216 -29.71 37.69 34.81
CA ASP A 216 -28.46 37.02 34.54
C ASP A 216 -27.30 38.00 34.64
N THR A 217 -26.16 37.53 35.19
CA THR A 217 -24.91 38.27 35.15
C THR A 217 -24.25 38.12 33.78
N TYR A 218 -23.37 39.03 33.37
CA TYR A 218 -22.61 38.91 32.10
C TYR A 218 -21.80 37.64 32.05
N GLU A 219 -21.31 37.13 33.16
CA GLU A 219 -20.64 35.82 33.22
C GLU A 219 -21.57 34.66 32.86
N GLN A 220 -22.79 34.65 33.46
CA GLN A 220 -23.79 33.62 33.15
C GLN A 220 -24.27 33.72 31.70
N VAL A 221 -24.48 34.94 31.22
CA VAL A 221 -24.83 35.17 29.80
C VAL A 221 -23.73 34.69 28.87
N PHE A 222 -22.46 34.98 29.17
CA PHE A 222 -21.35 34.52 28.37
C PHE A 222 -21.28 32.97 28.30
N GLU A 223 -21.43 32.28 29.43
CA GLU A 223 -21.46 30.81 29.46
C GLU A 223 -22.67 30.23 28.71
N LYS A 224 -23.84 30.85 28.83
CA LYS A 224 -25.04 30.47 28.05
C LYS A 224 -24.81 30.65 26.55
N ILE A 225 -24.23 31.79 26.12
CA ILE A 225 -23.90 32.10 24.73
C ILE A 225 -22.78 31.16 24.20
N ARG A 226 -21.76 30.86 25.02
CA ARG A 226 -20.70 29.94 24.68
C ARG A 226 -21.23 28.54 24.40
N THR A 227 -22.07 28.04 25.31
CA THR A 227 -22.73 26.73 25.14
C THR A 227 -23.65 26.70 23.91
N ALA A 228 -24.42 27.77 23.67
CA ALA A 228 -25.25 27.87 22.47
C ALA A 228 -24.39 28.00 21.18
N GLY A 229 -23.26 28.68 21.27
CA GLY A 229 -22.29 28.78 20.19
C GLY A 229 -21.68 27.43 19.84
N GLU A 230 -21.26 26.67 20.83
CA GLU A 230 -20.74 25.31 20.63
C GLU A 230 -21.78 24.40 19.95
N LEU A 231 -23.04 24.44 20.38
CA LEU A 231 -24.14 23.74 19.72
C LEU A 231 -24.48 24.29 18.33
N GLY A 232 -24.14 25.54 18.03
CA GLY A 232 -24.29 26.20 16.73
C GLY A 232 -23.01 26.14 15.88
N GLU A 233 -22.02 25.29 16.23
CA GLU A 233 -20.73 25.13 15.56
C GLU A 233 -19.96 26.45 15.44
N THR A 234 -20.01 27.24 16.48
CA THR A 234 -19.40 28.56 16.58
C THR A 234 -18.63 28.67 17.90
N THR A 235 -17.33 28.93 17.81
CA THR A 235 -16.53 29.25 18.99
C THR A 235 -16.80 30.69 19.41
N VAL A 236 -17.20 30.90 20.68
CA VAL A 236 -17.46 32.23 21.23
C VAL A 236 -16.34 32.61 22.18
N LYS A 237 -15.80 33.80 21.99
CA LYS A 237 -14.75 34.39 22.85
C LYS A 237 -15.17 35.77 23.27
N ALA A 238 -14.76 36.18 24.48
CA ALA A 238 -14.81 37.56 24.91
C ALA A 238 -13.39 38.17 24.87
N ASP A 239 -13.06 38.83 23.78
CA ASP A 239 -11.74 39.43 23.59
C ASP A 239 -11.84 40.94 23.80
N GLY A 240 -11.08 41.44 24.78
CA GLY A 240 -11.14 42.88 25.15
C GLY A 240 -12.53 43.37 25.54
N GLY A 241 -13.41 42.47 26.10
CA GLY A 241 -14.77 42.79 26.48
C GLY A 241 -15.77 42.85 25.32
N LYS A 242 -15.38 42.46 24.12
CA LYS A 242 -16.27 42.22 22.97
C LYS A 242 -16.52 40.74 22.75
N LEU A 243 -17.74 40.39 22.40
CA LEU A 243 -18.05 39.04 21.92
C LEU A 243 -17.49 38.87 20.49
N SER A 244 -16.75 37.82 20.28
CA SER A 244 -16.28 37.38 18.98
C SER A 244 -16.80 35.98 18.73
N PHE A 245 -17.39 35.78 17.57
CA PHE A 245 -17.93 34.53 17.09
C PHE A 245 -17.14 34.08 15.90
N GLU A 246 -16.63 32.84 15.95
CA GLU A 246 -15.82 32.26 14.89
C GLU A 246 -16.37 30.87 14.57
N SER A 247 -16.66 30.60 13.28
CA SER A 247 -17.13 29.26 12.87
C SER A 247 -16.03 28.21 13.08
N THR A 248 -16.41 26.99 13.43
CA THR A 248 -15.47 25.87 13.52
C THR A 248 -15.04 25.38 12.15
N ALA A 249 -15.90 25.51 11.13
CA ALA A 249 -15.63 25.13 9.77
C ALA A 249 -14.94 26.25 8.99
N TYR A 250 -13.96 25.89 8.16
CA TYR A 250 -13.34 26.77 7.19
C TYR A 250 -14.18 26.86 5.91
N GLY A 251 -14.00 27.96 5.17
CA GLY A 251 -14.58 28.11 3.85
C GLY A 251 -16.05 28.56 3.86
N GLU A 252 -16.67 28.51 2.70
CA GLU A 252 -18.05 28.97 2.47
C GLU A 252 -19.11 28.18 3.26
N THR A 253 -18.77 26.98 3.68
CA THR A 253 -19.63 26.14 4.56
C THR A 253 -19.66 26.64 5.99
N GLY A 254 -18.57 27.32 6.42
CA GLY A 254 -18.54 28.01 7.71
C GLY A 254 -19.37 29.28 7.65
N LYS A 255 -20.40 29.39 8.53
CA LYS A 255 -21.18 30.61 8.65
C LYS A 255 -21.38 30.98 10.12
N VAL A 256 -21.51 32.27 10.38
CA VAL A 256 -21.98 32.81 11.66
C VAL A 256 -23.17 33.69 11.39
N GLU A 257 -24.35 33.22 11.84
CA GLU A 257 -25.61 33.92 11.75
C GLU A 257 -26.14 34.16 13.17
N ILE A 258 -26.32 35.43 13.50
CA ILE A 258 -26.81 35.86 14.83
C ILE A 258 -28.13 36.53 14.66
N THR A 259 -29.10 36.17 15.50
CA THR A 259 -30.38 36.84 15.58
C THR A 259 -30.74 37.06 17.04
N ILE A 260 -31.11 38.28 17.40
CA ILE A 260 -31.44 38.68 18.75
C ILE A 260 -32.92 39.16 18.75
N SER A 261 -33.73 38.68 19.67
CA SER A 261 -35.16 38.92 19.67
C SER A 261 -35.55 40.31 20.12
N ASP A 262 -34.69 41.01 20.88
CA ASP A 262 -34.95 42.30 21.49
C ASP A 262 -33.84 43.33 21.28
N ALA A 263 -34.17 44.58 20.96
CA ALA A 263 -33.19 45.64 20.68
C ALA A 263 -32.42 46.10 21.92
N ALA A 264 -33.02 46.06 23.11
CA ALA A 264 -32.35 46.39 24.35
C ALA A 264 -31.32 45.31 24.70
N LEU A 265 -31.66 44.02 24.50
CA LEU A 265 -30.73 42.92 24.65
C LEU A 265 -29.59 43.01 23.64
N ALA A 266 -29.85 43.32 22.36
CA ALA A 266 -28.83 43.51 21.36
C ALA A 266 -27.80 44.58 21.77
N ALA A 267 -28.28 45.74 22.25
CA ALA A 267 -27.40 46.81 22.72
C ALA A 267 -26.55 46.39 23.94
N GLN A 268 -27.11 45.61 24.88
CA GLN A 268 -26.41 45.08 26.06
C GLN A 268 -25.37 44.02 25.70
N LEU A 269 -25.59 43.27 24.62
CA LEU A 269 -24.61 42.28 24.08
C LEU A 269 -23.55 42.93 23.15
N GLY A 270 -23.69 44.26 22.91
CA GLY A 270 -22.75 45.01 22.10
C GLY A 270 -23.04 45.00 20.60
N PHE A 271 -24.27 44.63 20.17
CA PHE A 271 -24.69 44.68 18.77
C PHE A 271 -25.56 45.90 18.46
N ASN A 272 -25.30 46.55 17.32
CA ASN A 272 -26.11 47.67 16.85
C ASN A 272 -27.38 47.24 16.09
N SER A 273 -27.55 45.96 15.84
CA SER A 273 -28.68 45.37 15.11
C SER A 273 -29.15 44.06 15.77
N MET A 274 -30.45 43.82 15.76
CA MET A 274 -31.02 42.53 16.18
C MET A 274 -30.68 41.40 15.22
N THR A 275 -30.39 41.70 13.95
CA THR A 275 -29.99 40.75 12.92
C THR A 275 -28.71 41.27 12.25
N PRO A 276 -27.53 41.10 12.89
CA PRO A 276 -26.26 41.44 12.25
C PRO A 276 -26.11 40.69 10.94
N ALA A 277 -25.35 41.28 10.01
CA ALA A 277 -25.10 40.63 8.73
C ALA A 277 -24.42 39.24 8.94
N VAL A 278 -24.93 38.25 8.24
CA VAL A 278 -24.36 36.91 8.24
C VAL A 278 -22.92 36.97 7.70
N SER A 279 -21.99 36.35 8.41
CA SER A 279 -20.61 36.20 7.95
C SER A 279 -20.39 34.77 7.43
N TYR A 280 -19.66 34.66 6.30
CA TYR A 280 -19.24 33.40 5.74
C TYR A 280 -17.70 33.35 5.75
N GLY A 281 -17.17 32.15 5.90
CA GLY A 281 -15.75 31.92 5.67
C GLY A 281 -15.41 31.96 4.19
N THR A 282 -14.14 31.85 3.86
CA THR A 282 -13.66 31.79 2.48
C THR A 282 -12.86 30.52 2.24
N ASN A 283 -13.09 29.88 1.09
CA ASN A 283 -12.31 28.70 0.68
C ASN A 283 -10.88 29.12 0.35
N ALA A 284 -9.92 28.19 0.51
CA ALA A 284 -8.60 28.40 -0.02
C ALA A 284 -8.66 28.51 -1.56
N GLU A 285 -7.84 29.38 -2.13
CA GLU A 285 -7.64 29.44 -3.57
C GLU A 285 -6.23 28.95 -3.90
N VAL A 286 -6.13 27.95 -4.78
CA VAL A 286 -4.87 27.29 -5.11
C VAL A 286 -4.63 27.29 -6.61
N ASP A 287 -3.35 27.40 -7.00
CA ASP A 287 -2.89 27.22 -8.37
C ASP A 287 -1.93 26.04 -8.42
N ILE A 288 -2.28 25.04 -9.24
CA ILE A 288 -1.52 23.80 -9.47
C ILE A 288 -0.78 23.81 -10.82
N HIS A 289 -1.03 24.81 -11.66
CA HIS A 289 -0.46 24.90 -13.02
C HIS A 289 0.74 25.86 -13.12
N ALA A 290 1.28 26.30 -11.99
CA ALA A 290 2.50 27.08 -11.96
C ALA A 290 3.66 26.30 -12.62
N ALA A 291 4.56 27.01 -13.29
CA ALA A 291 5.70 26.39 -13.95
C ALA A 291 6.56 25.60 -12.95
N GLY A 292 6.76 24.31 -13.22
CA GLY A 292 7.51 23.41 -12.33
C GLY A 292 6.69 22.83 -11.16
N SER A 293 5.36 22.92 -11.20
CA SER A 293 4.48 22.39 -10.14
C SER A 293 4.49 20.86 -10.02
N GLY A 294 4.94 20.13 -11.05
CA GLY A 294 4.93 18.66 -11.08
C GLY A 294 3.60 18.06 -11.52
N PHE A 295 2.51 18.83 -11.59
CA PHE A 295 1.20 18.33 -12.01
C PHE A 295 1.03 18.34 -13.53
N SER A 296 0.20 17.42 -14.01
CA SER A 296 -0.24 17.39 -15.41
C SER A 296 -1.09 18.63 -15.74
N THR A 297 -1.11 19.03 -17.01
CA THR A 297 -1.98 20.11 -17.50
C THR A 297 -3.47 19.77 -17.44
N THR A 298 -3.83 18.49 -17.25
CA THR A 298 -5.20 17.99 -17.11
C THR A 298 -5.65 17.85 -15.66
N ALA A 299 -4.74 18.01 -14.70
CA ALA A 299 -5.07 17.95 -13.28
C ALA A 299 -6.03 19.08 -12.89
N THR A 300 -6.96 18.78 -12.00
CA THR A 300 -7.94 19.72 -11.46
C THR A 300 -7.88 19.74 -9.96
N ALA A 301 -7.96 20.93 -9.35
CA ALA A 301 -8.04 21.10 -7.92
C ALA A 301 -9.48 21.43 -7.51
N ALA A 302 -10.04 20.65 -6.60
CA ALA A 302 -11.28 20.96 -5.88
C ALA A 302 -10.90 21.38 -4.48
N VAL A 303 -11.48 22.49 -4.00
CA VAL A 303 -11.21 23.04 -2.67
C VAL A 303 -12.50 23.14 -1.88
N ASP A 304 -12.48 22.57 -0.68
CA ASP A 304 -13.56 22.66 0.31
C ASP A 304 -12.97 23.16 1.64
N GLY A 305 -13.23 24.42 1.95
CA GLY A 305 -12.59 25.07 3.08
C GLY A 305 -11.07 25.14 2.92
N ASN A 306 -10.34 24.44 3.80
CA ASN A 306 -8.90 24.31 3.78
C ASN A 306 -8.43 22.97 3.18
N LYS A 307 -9.36 22.07 2.80
CA LYS A 307 -9.06 20.81 2.14
C LYS A 307 -8.91 21.00 0.64
N VAL A 308 -7.75 20.65 0.11
CA VAL A 308 -7.45 20.64 -1.32
C VAL A 308 -7.42 19.20 -1.78
N THR A 309 -8.20 18.88 -2.82
CA THR A 309 -8.18 17.57 -3.48
C THR A 309 -7.83 17.79 -4.95
N ILE A 310 -6.71 17.21 -5.38
CA ILE A 310 -6.21 17.31 -6.75
C ILE A 310 -6.46 15.97 -7.42
N THR A 311 -7.18 16.00 -8.53
CA THR A 311 -7.51 14.81 -9.31
C THR A 311 -7.08 14.98 -10.76
N ASP A 312 -6.66 13.89 -11.39
CA ASP A 312 -6.34 13.84 -12.81
C ASP A 312 -6.88 12.52 -13.39
N ARG A 313 -6.64 12.32 -14.69
CA ARG A 313 -6.90 11.06 -15.37
C ARG A 313 -6.07 9.94 -14.75
N ASP A 314 -6.43 8.70 -15.04
CA ASP A 314 -5.69 7.51 -14.60
C ASP A 314 -5.69 7.25 -13.09
N GLY A 315 -6.65 7.85 -12.36
CA GLY A 315 -6.80 7.64 -10.91
C GLY A 315 -5.77 8.35 -10.04
N PHE A 316 -5.09 9.38 -10.60
CA PHE A 316 -4.28 10.28 -9.78
C PHE A 316 -5.20 11.04 -8.82
N GLU A 317 -4.97 10.90 -7.55
CA GLU A 317 -5.64 11.65 -6.48
C GLU A 317 -4.64 12.00 -5.38
N MET A 318 -4.62 13.26 -5.02
CA MET A 318 -3.83 13.80 -3.92
C MET A 318 -4.69 14.75 -3.10
N SER A 319 -4.78 14.54 -1.80
CA SER A 319 -5.51 15.43 -0.90
C SER A 319 -4.66 15.85 0.29
N PHE A 320 -4.85 17.07 0.75
CA PHE A 320 -4.18 17.64 1.91
C PHE A 320 -4.96 18.81 2.48
N LEU A 321 -4.67 19.17 3.74
CA LEU A 321 -5.18 20.38 4.37
C LEU A 321 -4.11 21.47 4.29
N THR A 322 -4.49 22.67 3.85
CA THR A 322 -3.64 23.86 3.93
C THR A 322 -3.61 24.38 5.35
N LYS A 323 -2.46 24.87 5.80
CA LYS A 323 -2.37 25.55 7.10
C LYS A 323 -3.11 26.88 7.04
N SER A 324 -3.78 27.23 8.14
CA SER A 324 -4.43 28.54 8.31
C SER A 324 -3.39 29.66 8.41
N GLY A 325 -3.77 30.87 8.00
CA GLY A 325 -2.95 32.06 8.16
C GLY A 325 -1.74 32.17 7.23
N LEU A 326 -1.68 31.40 6.15
CA LEU A 326 -0.64 31.52 5.13
C LEU A 326 -0.82 32.82 4.33
N ALA A 327 0.29 33.50 4.04
CA ALA A 327 0.26 34.69 3.17
C ALA A 327 -0.09 34.28 1.72
N ALA A 328 -0.78 35.16 1.01
CA ALA A 328 -1.04 35.00 -0.42
C ALA A 328 0.27 34.78 -1.21
N GLY A 329 0.29 33.81 -2.13
CA GLY A 329 1.48 33.41 -2.87
C GLY A 329 2.41 32.44 -2.14
N SER A 330 2.03 31.98 -0.94
CA SER A 330 2.76 30.91 -0.26
C SER A 330 2.68 29.60 -1.05
N THR A 331 3.74 28.78 -0.97
CA THR A 331 3.76 27.49 -1.64
C THR A 331 3.64 26.35 -0.63
N ALA A 332 2.77 25.39 -0.92
CA ALA A 332 2.78 24.08 -0.30
C ALA A 332 3.60 23.14 -1.18
N LYS A 333 4.69 22.60 -0.64
CA LYS A 333 5.49 21.57 -1.32
C LYS A 333 5.11 20.21 -0.77
N LEU A 334 4.92 19.25 -1.66
CA LEU A 334 4.57 17.88 -1.38
C LEU A 334 5.61 17.00 -2.06
N GLU A 335 6.51 16.42 -1.30
CA GLU A 335 7.53 15.48 -1.78
C GLU A 335 6.97 14.06 -1.62
N VAL A 336 6.62 13.43 -2.73
CA VAL A 336 6.15 12.06 -2.77
C VAL A 336 7.35 11.16 -3.04
N THR A 337 7.65 10.26 -2.12
CA THR A 337 8.78 9.33 -2.22
C THR A 337 8.31 7.91 -2.55
N ASP A 338 9.20 7.07 -3.07
CA ASP A 338 8.94 5.62 -3.24
C ASP A 338 9.30 4.80 -1.99
N ILE A 339 9.51 5.47 -0.85
CA ILE A 339 9.87 4.83 0.42
C ILE A 339 8.59 4.50 1.18
N GLY A 340 8.54 3.30 1.75
CA GLY A 340 7.45 2.84 2.60
C GLY A 340 6.55 1.78 1.96
N THR A 341 6.53 1.66 0.63
CA THR A 341 5.80 0.59 -0.06
C THR A 341 6.38 -0.79 0.25
N MET A 342 5.55 -1.81 0.20
CA MET A 342 6.00 -3.19 0.29
C MET A 342 6.41 -3.68 -1.09
N ASP A 343 7.70 -4.03 -1.25
CA ASP A 343 8.22 -4.56 -2.50
C ASP A 343 8.18 -6.10 -2.48
N LEU A 344 7.40 -6.67 -3.37
CA LEU A 344 7.31 -8.12 -3.57
C LEU A 344 8.20 -8.53 -4.74
N GLN A 345 9.22 -9.36 -4.48
CA GLN A 345 10.08 -9.92 -5.52
C GLN A 345 9.32 -11.03 -6.25
N VAL A 346 8.89 -10.76 -7.48
CA VAL A 346 8.06 -11.63 -8.32
C VAL A 346 8.80 -12.13 -9.56
N GLY A 347 10.11 -12.26 -9.47
CA GLY A 347 10.92 -12.81 -10.56
C GLY A 347 12.29 -13.24 -10.09
N ALA A 348 12.96 -14.08 -10.90
CA ALA A 348 14.26 -14.66 -10.58
C ALA A 348 15.44 -13.67 -10.70
N ASN A 349 15.23 -12.48 -11.28
CA ASN A 349 16.29 -11.51 -11.51
C ASN A 349 16.08 -10.25 -10.68
N GLU A 350 17.15 -9.46 -10.53
CA GLU A 350 17.14 -8.17 -9.85
C GLU A 350 16.10 -7.21 -10.45
N ASN A 351 15.43 -6.41 -9.60
CA ASN A 351 14.44 -5.39 -9.95
C ASN A 351 13.13 -5.93 -10.59
N GLN A 352 12.86 -7.22 -10.48
CA GLN A 352 11.57 -7.79 -10.86
C GLN A 352 10.61 -7.78 -9.67
N THR A 353 10.19 -6.58 -9.25
CA THR A 353 9.33 -6.37 -8.08
C THR A 353 7.97 -5.80 -8.47
N ILE A 354 6.95 -6.15 -7.68
CA ILE A 354 5.66 -5.47 -7.66
C ILE A 354 5.58 -4.70 -6.34
N LYS A 355 5.33 -3.39 -6.45
CA LYS A 355 5.15 -2.52 -5.30
C LYS A 355 3.69 -2.56 -4.87
N VAL A 356 3.47 -2.79 -3.60
CA VAL A 356 2.17 -2.72 -2.93
C VAL A 356 2.17 -1.50 -2.03
N ASP A 357 1.19 -0.62 -2.24
CA ASP A 357 0.98 0.62 -1.49
C ASP A 357 -0.39 0.52 -0.81
N ILE A 358 -0.38 0.45 0.51
CA ILE A 358 -1.59 0.38 1.33
C ILE A 358 -1.63 1.66 2.16
N PRO A 359 -2.56 2.58 1.85
CA PRO A 359 -2.66 3.84 2.60
C PRO A 359 -3.17 3.60 4.02
N GLU A 360 -2.80 4.51 4.90
CA GLU A 360 -3.35 4.58 6.25
C GLU A 360 -4.86 4.82 6.20
N ILE A 361 -5.59 4.03 6.99
CA ILE A 361 -7.05 4.09 7.09
C ILE A 361 -7.42 4.19 8.56
N ASP A 362 -7.47 5.41 9.05
CA ASP A 362 -7.94 5.76 10.38
C ASP A 362 -8.94 6.92 10.32
N THR A 363 -9.46 7.35 11.45
CA THR A 363 -10.43 8.45 11.52
C THR A 363 -9.82 9.78 11.09
N GLU A 364 -8.50 9.98 11.27
CA GLU A 364 -7.79 11.20 10.89
C GLU A 364 -7.65 11.32 9.37
N THR A 365 -7.21 10.25 8.71
CA THR A 365 -7.02 10.21 7.24
C THR A 365 -8.34 10.19 6.47
N LEU A 366 -9.40 9.67 7.11
CA LEU A 366 -10.77 9.69 6.59
C LEU A 366 -11.53 10.99 6.89
N TYR A 367 -10.92 11.93 7.63
CA TYR A 367 -11.55 13.20 8.06
C TYR A 367 -12.82 13.00 8.90
N LEU A 368 -12.83 11.98 9.77
CA LEU A 368 -13.95 11.62 10.62
C LEU A 368 -13.76 12.04 12.09
N ASP A 369 -12.63 12.66 12.45
CA ASP A 369 -12.32 13.03 13.84
C ASP A 369 -13.33 14.04 14.43
N ASP A 370 -13.69 15.04 13.63
CA ASP A 370 -14.51 16.16 14.05
C ASP A 370 -16.02 15.94 13.75
N LEU A 371 -16.46 14.66 13.64
CA LEU A 371 -17.87 14.36 13.41
C LEU A 371 -18.71 14.67 14.66
N ASP A 372 -19.65 15.59 14.53
CA ASP A 372 -20.64 15.94 15.53
C ASP A 372 -22.05 15.76 14.98
N VAL A 373 -22.80 14.81 15.53
CA VAL A 373 -24.20 14.53 15.17
C VAL A 373 -25.19 15.03 16.22
N THR A 374 -24.75 15.84 17.19
CA THR A 374 -25.61 16.39 18.22
C THR A 374 -26.53 17.50 17.69
N THR A 375 -26.17 18.11 16.56
CA THR A 375 -26.98 19.12 15.86
C THR A 375 -27.43 18.58 14.49
N VAL A 376 -28.55 19.12 13.97
CA VAL A 376 -29.03 18.73 12.63
C VAL A 376 -28.03 19.09 11.55
N THR A 377 -27.44 20.28 11.62
CA THR A 377 -26.42 20.73 10.66
C THR A 377 -25.14 19.87 10.71
N GLY A 378 -24.73 19.52 11.94
CA GLY A 378 -23.61 18.62 12.16
C GLY A 378 -23.88 17.22 11.62
N ALA A 379 -25.09 16.68 11.85
CA ALA A 379 -25.51 15.39 11.30
C ALA A 379 -25.53 15.38 9.76
N ASP A 380 -26.01 16.47 9.13
CA ASP A 380 -25.99 16.60 7.66
C ASP A 380 -24.55 16.61 7.11
N ARG A 381 -23.62 17.33 7.77
CA ARG A 381 -22.20 17.31 7.40
C ARG A 381 -21.57 15.95 7.64
N ALA A 382 -21.92 15.29 8.73
CA ALA A 382 -21.44 13.94 9.03
C ALA A 382 -21.82 12.95 7.91
N ILE A 383 -23.04 13.04 7.37
CA ILE A 383 -23.48 12.21 6.24
C ILE A 383 -22.54 12.42 5.04
N VAL A 384 -22.25 13.67 4.68
CA VAL A 384 -21.35 13.97 3.54
C VAL A 384 -19.93 13.50 3.80
N ALA A 385 -19.40 13.71 5.01
CA ALA A 385 -18.07 13.24 5.40
C ALA A 385 -17.96 11.70 5.34
N LEU A 386 -19.00 11.00 5.82
CA LEU A 386 -19.06 9.53 5.79
C LEU A 386 -19.21 8.98 4.36
N ASP A 387 -19.95 9.66 3.48
CA ASP A 387 -20.04 9.29 2.06
C ASP A 387 -18.68 9.46 1.37
N ASN A 388 -17.92 10.51 1.67
CA ASN A 388 -16.56 10.72 1.18
C ASN A 388 -15.59 9.66 1.73
N ALA A 389 -15.68 9.32 3.01
CA ALA A 389 -14.88 8.26 3.63
C ALA A 389 -15.18 6.90 2.99
N LEU A 390 -16.46 6.58 2.75
CA LEU A 390 -16.87 5.36 2.07
C LEU A 390 -16.31 5.29 0.64
N ALA A 391 -16.36 6.40 -0.11
CA ALA A 391 -15.79 6.49 -1.45
C ALA A 391 -14.27 6.25 -1.41
N ARG A 392 -13.57 6.83 -0.43
CA ARG A 392 -12.13 6.64 -0.22
C ARG A 392 -11.77 5.18 0.07
N VAL A 393 -12.43 4.54 1.04
CA VAL A 393 -12.22 3.13 1.37
C VAL A 393 -12.52 2.23 0.16
N SER A 394 -13.60 2.52 -0.59
CA SER A 394 -13.95 1.79 -1.81
C SER A 394 -12.87 1.92 -2.90
N SER A 395 -12.29 3.11 -3.06
CA SER A 395 -11.18 3.34 -3.99
C SER A 395 -9.95 2.53 -3.61
N VAL A 396 -9.59 2.49 -2.32
CA VAL A 396 -8.46 1.69 -1.80
C VAL A 396 -8.72 0.20 -2.04
N ARG A 397 -9.91 -0.31 -1.72
CA ARG A 397 -10.29 -1.70 -1.99
C ARG A 397 -10.21 -2.06 -3.47
N SER A 398 -10.63 -1.14 -4.35
CA SER A 398 -10.51 -1.33 -5.80
C SER A 398 -9.04 -1.44 -6.24
N ALA A 399 -8.15 -0.61 -5.68
CA ALA A 399 -6.72 -0.66 -5.96
C ALA A 399 -6.08 -1.97 -5.45
N ILE A 400 -6.47 -2.44 -4.26
CA ILE A 400 -6.04 -3.72 -3.69
C ILE A 400 -6.50 -4.88 -4.59
N GLY A 401 -7.76 -4.91 -4.99
CA GLY A 401 -8.29 -5.94 -5.90
C GLY A 401 -7.60 -5.94 -7.27
N ALA A 402 -7.26 -4.78 -7.81
CA ALA A 402 -6.48 -4.68 -9.05
C ALA A 402 -5.06 -5.22 -8.88
N CYS A 403 -4.42 -4.97 -7.72
CA CYS A 403 -3.10 -5.50 -7.39
C CYS A 403 -3.14 -7.03 -7.19
N GLU A 404 -4.18 -7.55 -6.53
CA GLU A 404 -4.42 -8.98 -6.36
C GLU A 404 -4.55 -9.71 -7.71
N ASN A 405 -5.38 -9.20 -8.62
CA ASN A 405 -5.52 -9.75 -9.97
C ASN A 405 -4.20 -9.72 -10.76
N ARG A 406 -3.40 -8.68 -10.56
CA ARG A 406 -2.07 -8.57 -11.18
C ARG A 406 -1.11 -9.60 -10.63
N LEU A 407 -1.10 -9.83 -9.31
CA LEU A 407 -0.27 -10.87 -8.69
C LEU A 407 -0.71 -12.27 -9.12
N ASP A 408 -2.02 -12.55 -9.18
CA ASP A 408 -2.56 -13.83 -9.63
C ASP A 408 -2.14 -14.13 -11.08
N SER A 409 -2.26 -13.15 -11.98
CA SER A 409 -1.77 -13.27 -13.35
C SER A 409 -0.25 -13.46 -13.43
N THR A 410 0.49 -12.87 -12.49
CA THR A 410 1.95 -13.02 -12.41
C THR A 410 2.31 -14.43 -11.94
N VAL A 411 1.63 -14.99 -10.93
CA VAL A 411 1.80 -16.38 -10.49
C VAL A 411 1.60 -17.33 -11.65
N GLY A 412 0.49 -17.21 -12.39
CA GLY A 412 0.23 -18.05 -13.57
C GLY A 412 1.34 -17.97 -14.63
N SER A 413 1.88 -16.76 -14.88
CA SER A 413 2.97 -16.57 -15.83
C SER A 413 4.32 -17.12 -15.33
N LEU A 414 4.58 -17.04 -14.02
CA LEU A 414 5.78 -17.61 -13.41
C LEU A 414 5.76 -19.14 -13.47
N ASP A 415 4.62 -19.75 -13.17
CA ASP A 415 4.44 -21.21 -13.20
C ASP A 415 4.62 -21.74 -14.64
N GLU A 416 4.01 -21.09 -15.66
CA GLU A 416 4.20 -21.43 -17.07
C GLU A 416 5.66 -21.29 -17.49
N THR A 417 6.33 -20.21 -17.08
CA THR A 417 7.74 -19.98 -17.38
C THR A 417 8.64 -21.03 -16.70
N SER A 418 8.34 -21.43 -15.46
CA SER A 418 9.05 -22.48 -14.72
C SER A 418 8.90 -23.85 -15.41
N GLU A 419 7.69 -24.17 -15.87
CA GLU A 419 7.42 -25.40 -16.64
C GLU A 419 8.19 -25.43 -17.96
N ASP A 420 8.18 -24.33 -18.72
CA ASP A 420 8.93 -24.19 -19.98
C ASP A 420 10.43 -24.33 -19.77
N MET A 421 10.98 -23.71 -18.72
CA MET A 421 12.38 -23.81 -18.36
C MET A 421 12.76 -25.24 -17.93
N THR A 422 11.90 -25.89 -17.16
CA THR A 422 12.07 -27.30 -16.76
C THR A 422 12.07 -28.21 -17.98
N SER A 423 11.17 -27.98 -18.94
CA SER A 423 11.14 -28.71 -20.21
C SER A 423 12.39 -28.48 -21.05
N ALA A 424 12.93 -27.23 -21.05
CA ALA A 424 14.18 -26.91 -21.72
C ALA A 424 15.38 -27.56 -21.03
N LEU A 425 15.41 -27.57 -19.70
CA LEU A 425 16.40 -28.22 -18.88
C LEU A 425 16.45 -29.73 -19.16
N SER A 426 15.28 -30.39 -19.15
CA SER A 426 15.12 -31.80 -19.45
C SER A 426 15.73 -32.17 -20.82
N ARG A 427 15.50 -31.34 -21.87
CA ARG A 427 16.09 -31.56 -23.20
C ARG A 427 17.62 -31.47 -23.22
N ILE A 428 18.20 -30.71 -22.29
CA ILE A 428 19.67 -30.52 -22.23
C ILE A 428 20.32 -31.60 -21.35
N SER A 429 19.72 -31.84 -20.18
CA SER A 429 20.32 -32.67 -19.11
C SER A 429 19.87 -34.12 -19.10
N ASP A 430 18.64 -34.40 -19.52
CA ASP A 430 18.09 -35.74 -19.35
C ASP A 430 18.54 -36.70 -20.45
N VAL A 431 18.65 -37.99 -20.10
CA VAL A 431 19.04 -39.07 -21.00
C VAL A 431 17.81 -39.80 -21.54
N ASP A 432 17.82 -40.11 -22.84
CA ASP A 432 16.89 -41.10 -23.38
C ASP A 432 17.29 -42.49 -22.87
N MET A 433 16.51 -43.01 -21.91
CA MET A 433 16.75 -44.29 -21.26
C MET A 433 16.74 -45.45 -22.24
N ALA A 434 15.95 -45.42 -23.31
CA ALA A 434 15.89 -46.50 -24.31
C ALA A 434 17.14 -46.52 -25.17
N GLU A 435 17.60 -45.35 -25.61
CA GLU A 435 18.86 -45.22 -26.39
C GLU A 435 20.06 -45.60 -25.52
N GLU A 436 20.17 -45.12 -24.30
CA GLU A 436 21.29 -45.38 -23.41
C GLU A 436 21.33 -46.85 -22.93
N MET A 437 20.18 -47.50 -22.70
CA MET A 437 20.11 -48.95 -22.43
C MET A 437 20.61 -49.79 -23.63
N THR A 438 20.29 -49.33 -24.84
CA THR A 438 20.78 -49.98 -26.05
C THR A 438 22.30 -49.81 -26.17
N ASN A 439 22.80 -48.59 -25.91
CA ASN A 439 24.22 -48.31 -25.88
C ASN A 439 24.98 -49.13 -24.82
N TYR A 440 24.42 -49.17 -23.57
CA TYR A 440 24.99 -50.00 -22.49
C TYR A 440 25.07 -51.46 -22.88
N THR A 441 23.98 -52.04 -23.42
CA THR A 441 23.93 -53.44 -23.83
C THR A 441 24.97 -53.74 -24.94
N GLN A 442 25.09 -52.83 -25.93
CA GLN A 442 26.08 -52.95 -27.00
C GLN A 442 27.50 -52.92 -26.45
N GLN A 443 27.80 -51.95 -25.55
CA GLN A 443 29.16 -51.87 -24.96
C GLN A 443 29.47 -53.07 -24.07
N ASN A 444 28.49 -53.61 -23.35
CA ASN A 444 28.66 -54.83 -22.54
C ASN A 444 28.97 -56.06 -23.40
N VAL A 445 28.28 -56.24 -24.54
CA VAL A 445 28.55 -57.32 -25.50
C VAL A 445 29.94 -57.12 -26.11
N LEU A 446 30.33 -55.89 -26.46
CA LEU A 446 31.68 -55.56 -26.98
C LEU A 446 32.78 -55.82 -25.93
N SER A 447 32.53 -55.56 -24.65
CA SER A 447 33.45 -55.86 -23.54
C SER A 447 33.68 -57.39 -23.44
N GLN A 448 32.60 -58.20 -23.46
CA GLN A 448 32.70 -59.67 -23.44
C GLN A 448 33.44 -60.20 -24.66
N ALA A 449 33.18 -59.65 -25.86
CA ALA A 449 33.90 -60.00 -27.07
C ALA A 449 35.38 -59.64 -26.99
N ALA A 450 35.72 -58.46 -26.47
CA ALA A 450 37.12 -57.98 -26.31
C ALA A 450 37.88 -58.87 -25.30
N ILE A 451 37.25 -59.33 -24.23
CA ILE A 451 37.86 -60.31 -23.29
C ILE A 451 38.15 -61.61 -23.99
N SER A 452 37.28 -62.16 -24.85
CA SER A 452 37.44 -63.35 -25.60
C SER A 452 38.62 -63.20 -26.64
N VAL A 453 38.66 -62.06 -27.35
CA VAL A 453 39.74 -61.75 -28.30
C VAL A 453 41.07 -61.53 -27.58
N LEU A 454 41.07 -60.94 -26.37
CA LEU A 454 42.32 -60.81 -25.57
C LEU A 454 42.82 -62.16 -25.10
N SER A 455 41.97 -63.11 -24.71
CA SER A 455 42.41 -64.51 -24.44
C SER A 455 43.02 -65.15 -25.65
N GLN A 456 42.37 -65.04 -26.81
CA GLN A 456 42.88 -65.57 -28.04
C GLN A 456 44.24 -64.94 -28.50
N ALA A 457 44.37 -63.61 -28.31
CA ALA A 457 45.59 -62.88 -28.58
C ALA A 457 46.79 -63.33 -27.68
N ASN A 458 46.49 -63.71 -26.43
CA ASN A 458 47.46 -64.21 -25.46
C ASN A 458 47.91 -65.67 -25.79
N ASP A 459 47.03 -66.47 -26.46
CA ASP A 459 47.39 -67.82 -26.88
C ASP A 459 48.28 -67.87 -28.10
N ILE A 460 48.31 -66.87 -29.00
CA ILE A 460 49.13 -66.78 -30.20
C ILE A 460 50.65 -66.93 -29.92
N PRO A 461 51.26 -66.22 -28.95
CA PRO A 461 52.66 -66.37 -28.61
C PRO A 461 52.99 -67.79 -28.09
N GLN A 462 52.08 -68.45 -27.38
CA GLN A 462 52.27 -69.83 -26.89
C GLN A 462 52.28 -70.84 -28.02
N GLN A 463 51.42 -70.67 -29.03
CA GLN A 463 51.41 -71.50 -30.23
C GLN A 463 52.72 -71.34 -31.08
N VAL A 464 53.19 -70.07 -31.18
CA VAL A 464 54.43 -69.77 -31.84
C VAL A 464 55.67 -70.41 -31.12
N LEU A 465 55.63 -70.39 -29.76
CA LEU A 465 56.69 -71.03 -28.95
C LEU A 465 56.66 -72.55 -29.07
N GLN A 466 55.44 -73.14 -29.18
CA GLN A 466 55.34 -74.62 -29.48
C GLN A 466 55.80 -75.01 -30.86
N LEU A 467 55.72 -74.11 -31.86
CA LEU A 467 56.28 -74.38 -33.22
C LEU A 467 57.75 -74.16 -33.31
N LEU A 468 58.40 -73.50 -32.36
CA LEU A 468 59.84 -73.26 -32.27
C LEU A 468 60.56 -74.23 -31.35
N GLN A 469 59.87 -75.15 -30.70
CA GLN A 469 60.41 -76.27 -29.96
C GLN A 469 60.38 -77.54 -30.84
#